data_602f72c6c7c140a05f8598da2cb4589d
#
_entry.id   602f72c6c7c140a05f8598da2cb4589d
#
_cell.length_a   1.000
_cell.length_b   1.000
_cell.length_c   1.000
_cell.angle_alpha   90.00
_cell.angle_beta   90.00
_cell.angle_gamma   90.00
#
_symmetry.space_group_name_H-M   'P 1'
#
loop_
_entity.id
_entity.type
_entity.pdbx_description
1 polymer ?
#
loop_
_entity_poly.entity_id
_entity_poly.type
_entity_poly.pdbx_seq_one_letter_code
_entity_poly.pdbx_strand_id
1 'polypeptide(L)'
;MQTAIHFEGDQAYICVSDHGKIKEEEPVSYGRSRVEFVIQTAKAQEEGKIAVVFDDATGKIVKDAEEQCIRSGLQQGQVNFFTKEEAALGVVLFRGDNLAKGNTGIFDYTRKHFVYYEVKKQKDSVIVEAKDYTEQIKHAVTDQEKDAAFLTIIKQALARGITTTIYLCGEGFDGNWFSQSTNALCIGRRVFMGKHLFASGAAYLCANRQGEQKVPATVNHTTISQIGLVVHHHGRDMFCPLIMEGKPWEESRGEMEI
;
A
#
# COMPACT_ATOMS: atom_id res chain seq x y z
N MET A 1 -1.05 21.65 -0.16
CA MET A 1 0.13 20.75 -0.03
C MET A 1 -0.33 19.46 0.65
N GLN A 2 0.14 18.30 0.23
CA GLN A 2 -0.20 17.01 0.82
C GLN A 2 1.08 16.24 1.10
N THR A 3 1.16 15.57 2.24
CA THR A 3 2.32 14.76 2.61
C THR A 3 1.90 13.31 2.71
N ALA A 4 2.70 12.42 2.14
CA ALA A 4 2.52 10.98 2.28
C ALA A 4 3.73 10.38 3.00
N ILE A 5 3.45 9.44 3.89
CA ILE A 5 4.45 8.81 4.76
C ILE A 5 4.26 7.31 4.68
N HIS A 6 5.31 6.58 4.31
CA HIS A 6 5.38 5.13 4.42
C HIS A 6 6.40 4.76 5.48
N PHE A 7 5.98 3.96 6.45
CA PHE A 7 6.85 3.49 7.53
C PHE A 7 7.35 2.09 7.22
N GLU A 8 8.67 1.96 7.09
CA GLU A 8 9.36 0.69 6.88
C GLU A 8 10.53 0.57 7.87
N GLY A 9 10.54 -0.47 8.69
CA GLY A 9 11.55 -0.64 9.72
C GLY A 9 11.55 0.51 10.73
N ASP A 10 12.65 1.24 10.82
CA ASP A 10 12.83 2.43 11.67
C ASP A 10 12.81 3.76 10.88
N GLN A 11 12.54 3.68 9.57
CA GLN A 11 12.54 4.80 8.66
C GLN A 11 11.12 5.21 8.24
N ALA A 12 10.93 6.50 8.03
CA ALA A 12 9.78 7.09 7.37
C ALA A 12 10.21 7.61 6.00
N TYR A 13 9.61 7.05 4.94
CA TYR A 13 9.77 7.50 3.56
C TYR A 13 8.70 8.52 3.26
N ILE A 14 9.10 9.74 2.93
CA ILE A 14 8.22 10.88 2.82
C ILE A 14 8.14 11.36 1.37
N CYS A 15 6.92 11.59 0.90
CA CYS A 15 6.63 12.25 -0.35
C CYS A 15 5.76 13.48 -0.11
N VAL A 16 6.10 14.59 -0.71
CA VAL A 16 5.30 15.81 -0.69
C VAL A 16 4.69 16.02 -2.07
N SER A 17 3.37 16.16 -2.12
CA SER A 17 2.65 16.49 -3.34
C SER A 17 2.27 17.96 -3.35
N ASP A 18 2.69 18.64 -4.41
CA ASP A 18 2.30 20.02 -4.68
C ASP A 18 1.85 20.13 -6.13
N HIS A 19 0.61 20.62 -6.33
CA HIS A 19 -0.01 20.74 -7.66
C HIS A 19 0.15 19.49 -8.56
N GLY A 20 0.01 18.29 -7.97
CA GLY A 20 0.09 17.01 -8.69
C GLY A 20 1.52 16.53 -8.99
N LYS A 21 2.54 17.29 -8.61
CA LYS A 21 3.94 16.83 -8.66
C LYS A 21 4.33 16.25 -7.31
N ILE A 22 4.87 15.04 -7.34
CA ILE A 22 5.40 14.36 -6.14
C ILE A 22 6.90 14.59 -6.07
N LYS A 23 7.35 15.08 -4.92
CA LYS A 23 8.75 15.21 -4.54
C LYS A 23 9.05 14.19 -3.44
N GLU A 24 10.05 13.38 -3.65
CA GLU A 24 10.58 12.45 -2.65
C GLU A 24 11.57 13.19 -1.75
N GLU A 25 11.41 13.03 -0.43
CA GLU A 25 12.32 13.59 0.56
C GLU A 25 13.27 12.49 1.06
N GLU A 26 14.41 12.87 1.65
CA GLU A 26 15.31 11.91 2.27
C GLU A 26 14.58 11.15 3.42
N PRO A 27 14.76 9.83 3.53
CA PRO A 27 14.17 9.06 4.60
C PRO A 27 14.65 9.56 5.96
N VAL A 28 13.73 9.59 6.93
CA VAL A 28 14.05 10.05 8.29
C VAL A 28 13.66 9.00 9.32
N SER A 29 14.42 8.92 10.42
CA SER A 29 14.01 8.10 11.55
C SER A 29 12.85 8.76 12.28
N TYR A 30 11.76 8.01 12.51
CA TYR A 30 10.57 8.51 13.19
C TYR A 30 10.62 8.39 14.74
N GLY A 31 11.70 7.86 15.28
CA GLY A 31 11.89 7.71 16.73
C GLY A 31 11.10 6.54 17.31
N ARG A 32 10.34 6.78 18.40
CA ARG A 32 9.68 5.71 19.17
C ARG A 32 8.27 5.37 18.70
N SER A 33 7.56 6.33 18.12
CA SER A 33 6.14 6.16 17.75
C SER A 33 5.84 6.70 16.37
N ARG A 34 5.36 5.82 15.50
CA ARG A 34 4.88 6.17 14.16
C ARG A 34 3.72 7.16 14.22
N VAL A 35 2.77 6.93 15.13
CA VAL A 35 1.58 7.79 15.27
C VAL A 35 1.95 9.17 15.78
N GLU A 36 2.88 9.27 16.73
CA GLU A 36 3.36 10.56 17.23
C GLU A 36 4.06 11.36 16.12
N PHE A 37 4.86 10.69 15.30
CA PHE A 37 5.49 11.31 14.12
C PHE A 37 4.44 11.85 13.13
N VAL A 38 3.38 11.08 12.85
CA VAL A 38 2.26 11.53 12.00
C VAL A 38 1.58 12.75 12.61
N ILE A 39 1.27 12.72 13.91
CA ILE A 39 0.63 13.84 14.62
C ILE A 39 1.48 15.11 14.55
N GLN A 40 2.78 15.00 14.78
CA GLN A 40 3.70 16.15 14.72
C GLN A 40 3.77 16.70 13.30
N THR A 41 3.88 15.82 12.29
CA THR A 41 3.88 16.23 10.88
C THR A 41 2.57 16.91 10.49
N ALA A 42 1.43 16.39 10.96
CA ALA A 42 0.11 16.97 10.69
C ALA A 42 -0.04 18.37 11.34
N LYS A 43 0.42 18.53 12.56
CA LYS A 43 0.37 19.83 13.25
C LYS A 43 1.29 20.89 12.64
N ALA A 44 2.39 20.46 12.04
CA ALA A 44 3.29 21.38 11.32
C ALA A 44 2.72 21.88 9.98
N GLN A 45 1.66 21.22 9.48
CA GLN A 45 0.99 21.58 8.23
C GLN A 45 -0.44 22.02 8.53
N GLU A 46 -0.64 23.33 8.72
CA GLU A 46 -1.90 23.94 9.20
C GLU A 46 -3.16 23.48 8.46
N GLU A 47 -3.10 23.20 7.15
CA GLU A 47 -4.24 22.75 6.33
C GLU A 47 -3.92 21.53 5.45
N GLY A 48 -2.81 20.88 5.66
CA GLY A 48 -2.35 19.75 4.84
C GLY A 48 -3.07 18.44 5.17
N LYS A 49 -3.38 17.64 4.14
CA LYS A 49 -3.78 16.25 4.33
C LYS A 49 -2.55 15.35 4.38
N ILE A 50 -2.59 14.35 5.25
CA ILE A 50 -1.53 13.36 5.38
C ILE A 50 -2.07 12.00 4.94
N ALA A 51 -1.34 11.34 4.06
CA ALA A 51 -1.53 9.95 3.70
C ALA A 51 -0.50 9.09 4.43
N VAL A 52 -0.92 7.99 5.04
CA VAL A 52 -0.05 7.12 5.85
C VAL A 52 -0.16 5.69 5.37
N VAL A 53 0.99 5.02 5.21
CA VAL A 53 1.07 3.59 4.94
C VAL A 53 1.92 2.94 6.04
N PHE A 54 1.37 1.93 6.70
CA PHE A 54 2.10 1.08 7.64
C PHE A 54 2.43 -0.27 7.00
N ASP A 55 3.63 -0.79 7.26
CA ASP A 55 4.06 -2.11 6.82
C ASP A 55 3.19 -3.26 7.38
N ASP A 56 2.72 -3.07 8.60
CA ASP A 56 1.97 -4.03 9.39
C ASP A 56 0.53 -3.57 9.65
N ALA A 57 -0.06 -2.82 8.70
CA ALA A 57 -1.39 -2.28 8.82
C ALA A 57 -2.43 -3.41 8.99
N THR A 58 -3.03 -3.47 10.17
CA THR A 58 -4.26 -4.21 10.42
C THR A 58 -5.37 -3.23 10.74
N GLY A 59 -6.63 -3.63 10.60
CA GLY A 59 -7.75 -2.76 10.91
C GLY A 59 -7.67 -2.22 12.35
N LYS A 60 -7.19 -3.01 13.30
CA LYS A 60 -6.98 -2.58 14.68
C LYS A 60 -5.90 -1.49 14.80
N ILE A 61 -4.74 -1.71 14.18
CA ILE A 61 -3.63 -0.74 14.21
C ILE A 61 -4.06 0.59 13.59
N VAL A 62 -4.75 0.54 12.45
CA VAL A 62 -5.28 1.73 11.78
C VAL A 62 -6.28 2.46 12.66
N LYS A 63 -7.25 1.73 13.24
CA LYS A 63 -8.27 2.32 14.12
C LYS A 63 -7.65 2.97 15.35
N ASP A 64 -6.72 2.28 16.02
CA ASP A 64 -6.02 2.81 17.19
C ASP A 64 -5.23 4.08 16.82
N ALA A 65 -4.61 4.12 15.64
CA ALA A 65 -3.89 5.30 15.15
C ALA A 65 -4.82 6.48 14.83
N GLU A 66 -5.96 6.20 14.17
CA GLU A 66 -6.99 7.21 13.89
C GLU A 66 -7.53 7.84 15.18
N GLU A 67 -7.87 7.00 16.19
CA GLU A 67 -8.33 7.48 17.49
C GLU A 67 -7.29 8.35 18.20
N GLN A 68 -6.00 7.97 18.14
CA GLN A 68 -4.92 8.78 18.72
C GLN A 68 -4.78 10.13 18.00
N CYS A 69 -4.88 10.15 16.67
CA CYS A 69 -4.87 11.38 15.87
C CYS A 69 -6.01 12.33 16.30
N ILE A 70 -7.24 11.80 16.40
CA ILE A 70 -8.40 12.59 16.83
C ILE A 70 -8.23 13.11 18.27
N ARG A 71 -7.79 12.26 19.21
CA ARG A 71 -7.53 12.66 20.59
C ARG A 71 -6.45 13.74 20.72
N SER A 72 -5.51 13.81 19.78
CA SER A 72 -4.47 14.84 19.72
C SER A 72 -4.96 16.19 19.16
N GLY A 73 -6.23 16.29 18.75
CA GLY A 73 -6.87 17.48 18.21
C GLY A 73 -6.80 17.63 16.70
N LEU A 74 -6.40 16.57 15.97
CA LEU A 74 -6.48 16.58 14.51
C LEU A 74 -7.92 16.41 14.04
N GLN A 75 -8.26 17.03 12.91
CA GLN A 75 -9.58 16.91 12.33
C GLN A 75 -9.79 15.53 11.68
N GLN A 76 -11.01 15.03 11.73
CA GLN A 76 -11.37 13.79 11.02
C GLN A 76 -11.11 13.94 9.52
N GLY A 77 -10.40 12.98 8.92
CA GLY A 77 -10.02 13.01 7.51
C GLY A 77 -8.79 13.88 7.16
N GLN A 78 -8.16 14.51 8.16
CA GLN A 78 -6.87 15.19 7.99
C GLN A 78 -5.75 14.17 7.77
N VAL A 79 -5.81 13.03 8.45
CA VAL A 79 -4.92 11.88 8.24
C VAL A 79 -5.73 10.75 7.59
N ASN A 80 -5.21 10.16 6.50
CA ASN A 80 -5.81 9.06 5.79
C ASN A 80 -4.83 7.89 5.79
N PHE A 81 -5.28 6.74 6.23
CA PHE A 81 -4.49 5.52 6.26
C PHE A 81 -4.80 4.67 5.02
N PHE A 82 -3.75 4.06 4.46
CA PHE A 82 -3.82 3.21 3.28
C PHE A 82 -3.04 1.94 3.53
N THR A 83 -3.47 0.84 2.93
CA THR A 83 -2.69 -0.39 2.85
C THR A 83 -1.63 -0.29 1.74
N LYS A 84 -0.65 -1.19 1.74
CA LYS A 84 0.34 -1.28 0.65
C LYS A 84 -0.33 -1.64 -0.68
N GLU A 85 -1.37 -2.46 -0.66
CA GLU A 85 -2.16 -2.81 -1.84
C GLU A 85 -2.85 -1.57 -2.43
N GLU A 86 -3.48 -0.76 -1.60
CA GLU A 86 -4.08 0.50 -2.04
C GLU A 86 -3.01 1.45 -2.58
N ALA A 87 -1.88 1.58 -1.90
CA ALA A 87 -0.77 2.40 -2.37
C ALA A 87 -0.19 1.90 -3.72
N ALA A 88 -0.09 0.58 -3.91
CA ALA A 88 0.29 -0.02 -5.19
C ALA A 88 -0.69 0.36 -6.31
N LEU A 89 -1.99 0.36 -6.02
CA LEU A 89 -3.02 0.88 -6.94
C LEU A 89 -2.76 2.34 -7.29
N GLY A 90 -2.48 3.18 -6.29
CA GLY A 90 -2.22 4.60 -6.49
C GLY A 90 -1.09 4.85 -7.49
N VAL A 91 0.01 4.11 -7.37
CA VAL A 91 1.13 4.17 -8.32
C VAL A 91 0.68 3.84 -9.74
N VAL A 92 -0.02 2.73 -9.92
CA VAL A 92 -0.38 2.22 -11.26
C VAL A 92 -1.45 3.07 -11.94
N LEU A 93 -2.38 3.62 -11.16
CA LEU A 93 -3.51 4.39 -11.72
C LEU A 93 -3.13 5.84 -12.03
N PHE A 94 -2.30 6.47 -11.20
CA PHE A 94 -2.17 7.93 -11.20
C PHE A 94 -0.76 8.46 -11.49
N ARG A 95 0.26 7.62 -11.59
CA ARG A 95 1.62 8.08 -11.88
C ARG A 95 1.78 8.74 -13.25
N GLY A 96 0.78 8.66 -14.12
CA GLY A 96 0.75 9.38 -15.40
C GLY A 96 1.64 8.78 -16.50
N ASP A 97 2.50 7.84 -16.16
CA ASP A 97 3.30 7.14 -17.12
C ASP A 97 2.37 6.19 -17.88
N ASN A 98 2.22 6.33 -19.19
CA ASN A 98 1.51 5.36 -20.07
C ASN A 98 2.12 3.94 -20.02
N LEU A 99 2.69 3.59 -18.85
CA LEU A 99 3.45 2.38 -18.57
C LEU A 99 2.58 1.13 -18.49
N ALA A 100 1.28 1.30 -18.28
CA ALA A 100 0.42 0.18 -17.94
C ALA A 100 -0.38 -0.34 -19.12
N LYS A 101 0.29 -0.79 -20.19
CA LYS A 101 -0.36 -1.59 -21.25
C LYS A 101 -0.57 -3.07 -20.86
N GLY A 102 -0.05 -3.51 -19.70
CA GLY A 102 -0.16 -4.86 -19.16
C GLY A 102 -0.23 -4.82 -17.63
N ASN A 103 -0.08 -5.99 -16.99
CA ASN A 103 0.01 -6.06 -15.55
C ASN A 103 1.29 -5.39 -15.05
N THR A 104 1.21 -4.86 -13.84
CA THR A 104 2.36 -4.32 -13.11
C THR A 104 2.64 -5.21 -11.91
N GLY A 105 3.90 -5.61 -11.72
CA GLY A 105 4.37 -6.34 -10.56
C GLY A 105 5.20 -5.44 -9.66
N ILE A 106 5.06 -5.63 -8.36
CA ILE A 106 5.86 -4.94 -7.34
C ILE A 106 6.44 -6.01 -6.43
N PHE A 107 7.75 -6.13 -6.39
CA PHE A 107 8.46 -6.93 -5.40
C PHE A 107 8.87 -6.00 -4.25
N ASP A 108 8.33 -6.28 -3.08
CA ASP A 108 8.61 -5.57 -1.83
C ASP A 108 9.42 -6.50 -0.92
N TYR A 109 10.70 -6.16 -0.74
CA TYR A 109 11.61 -6.95 0.07
C TYR A 109 12.17 -6.11 1.22
N THR A 110 11.74 -6.44 2.42
CA THR A 110 12.20 -5.84 3.67
C THR A 110 12.95 -6.89 4.51
N ARG A 111 13.48 -6.49 5.66
CA ARG A 111 14.05 -7.45 6.63
C ARG A 111 13.03 -8.43 7.18
N LYS A 112 11.75 -8.09 7.13
CA LYS A 112 10.68 -8.89 7.76
C LYS A 112 9.93 -9.76 6.78
N HIS A 113 9.78 -9.31 5.53
CA HIS A 113 8.94 -9.98 4.55
C HIS A 113 9.44 -9.78 3.12
N PHE A 114 9.04 -10.70 2.26
CA PHE A 114 9.18 -10.62 0.82
C PHE A 114 7.81 -10.86 0.18
N VAL A 115 7.18 -9.79 -0.29
CA VAL A 115 5.84 -9.84 -0.87
C VAL A 115 5.86 -9.40 -2.32
N TYR A 116 5.10 -10.09 -3.15
CA TYR A 116 4.85 -9.71 -4.53
C TYR A 116 3.42 -9.22 -4.66
N TYR A 117 3.25 -7.98 -5.11
CA TYR A 117 1.95 -7.40 -5.47
C TYR A 117 1.81 -7.43 -6.97
N GLU A 118 0.72 -8.00 -7.47
CA GLU A 118 0.37 -7.96 -8.88
C GLU A 118 -0.85 -7.07 -9.09
N VAL A 119 -0.67 -5.98 -9.83
CA VAL A 119 -1.75 -5.07 -10.23
C VAL A 119 -2.20 -5.45 -11.62
N LYS A 120 -3.40 -6.03 -11.72
CA LYS A 120 -4.02 -6.51 -12.96
C LYS A 120 -5.06 -5.53 -13.45
N LYS A 121 -4.95 -5.11 -14.71
CA LYS A 121 -6.00 -4.35 -15.37
C LYS A 121 -6.99 -5.31 -16.03
N GLN A 122 -8.23 -5.20 -15.64
CA GLN A 122 -9.38 -5.81 -16.30
C GLN A 122 -10.11 -4.73 -17.11
N LYS A 123 -11.11 -5.16 -17.94
CA LYS A 123 -11.83 -4.25 -18.83
C LYS A 123 -12.39 -3.01 -18.10
N ASP A 124 -13.01 -3.23 -16.94
CA ASP A 124 -13.75 -2.20 -16.20
C ASP A 124 -13.27 -2.05 -14.74
N SER A 125 -12.17 -2.72 -14.37
CA SER A 125 -11.65 -2.67 -12.99
C SER A 125 -10.14 -2.91 -12.94
N VAL A 126 -9.55 -2.59 -11.80
CA VAL A 126 -8.16 -2.92 -11.49
C VAL A 126 -8.14 -3.73 -10.19
N ILE A 127 -7.45 -4.86 -10.20
CA ILE A 127 -7.35 -5.77 -9.06
C ILE A 127 -5.90 -5.81 -8.59
N VAL A 128 -5.69 -5.77 -7.28
CA VAL A 128 -4.40 -6.04 -6.65
C VAL A 128 -4.46 -7.38 -5.94
N GLU A 129 -3.48 -8.24 -6.22
CA GLU A 129 -3.27 -9.50 -5.52
C GLU A 129 -1.89 -9.46 -4.86
N ALA A 130 -1.83 -9.77 -3.58
CA ALA A 130 -0.57 -9.91 -2.84
C ALA A 130 -0.24 -11.39 -2.63
N LYS A 131 1.04 -11.74 -2.73
CA LYS A 131 1.53 -13.08 -2.45
C LYS A 131 2.83 -13.01 -1.65
N ASP A 132 2.81 -13.66 -0.49
CA ASP A 132 3.96 -13.73 0.40
C ASP A 132 4.93 -14.85 -0.04
N TYR A 133 6.20 -14.48 -0.17
CA TYR A 133 7.32 -15.36 -0.51
C TYR A 133 8.40 -15.36 0.56
N THR A 134 8.13 -14.82 1.74
CA THR A 134 9.09 -14.67 2.84
C THR A 134 9.78 -15.98 3.18
N GLU A 135 9.00 -17.06 3.29
CA GLU A 135 9.54 -18.37 3.62
C GLU A 135 10.54 -18.92 2.58
N GLN A 136 10.44 -18.50 1.32
CA GLN A 136 11.31 -19.00 0.25
C GLN A 136 12.68 -18.32 0.25
N ILE A 137 12.81 -17.09 0.78
CA ILE A 137 14.06 -16.32 0.76
C ILE A 137 14.72 -16.22 2.13
N LYS A 138 13.98 -16.41 3.22
CA LYS A 138 14.49 -16.17 4.58
C LYS A 138 15.69 -17.02 4.98
N HIS A 139 15.88 -18.17 4.34
CA HIS A 139 16.98 -19.09 4.62
C HIS A 139 18.21 -18.85 3.76
N ALA A 140 18.13 -17.97 2.77
CA ALA A 140 19.25 -17.59 1.94
C ALA A 140 20.20 -16.65 2.71
N VAL A 141 21.44 -17.09 2.96
CA VAL A 141 22.42 -16.37 3.77
C VAL A 141 23.37 -15.60 2.88
N THR A 142 23.83 -16.21 1.79
CA THR A 142 24.77 -15.60 0.86
C THR A 142 24.04 -14.84 -0.24
N ASP A 143 24.68 -13.87 -0.85
CA ASP A 143 24.14 -13.13 -1.99
C ASP A 143 23.78 -14.03 -3.16
N GLN A 144 24.56 -15.07 -3.40
CA GLN A 144 24.29 -16.06 -4.45
C GLN A 144 23.03 -16.88 -4.15
N GLU A 145 22.83 -17.29 -2.90
CA GLU A 145 21.62 -18.00 -2.47
C GLU A 145 20.37 -17.11 -2.57
N LYS A 146 20.49 -15.83 -2.17
CA LYS A 146 19.42 -14.84 -2.30
C LYS A 146 19.02 -14.63 -3.76
N ASP A 147 19.99 -14.45 -4.67
CA ASP A 147 19.73 -14.27 -6.10
C ASP A 147 19.06 -15.50 -6.70
N ALA A 148 19.50 -16.70 -6.36
CA ALA A 148 18.89 -17.95 -6.81
C ALA A 148 17.46 -18.13 -6.29
N ALA A 149 17.23 -17.80 -5.01
CA ALA A 149 15.89 -17.82 -4.42
C ALA A 149 14.98 -16.79 -5.10
N PHE A 150 15.45 -15.57 -5.30
CA PHE A 150 14.70 -14.53 -5.98
C PHE A 150 14.38 -14.91 -7.43
N LEU A 151 15.32 -15.50 -8.16
CA LEU A 151 15.08 -16.00 -9.51
C LEU A 151 13.97 -17.04 -9.55
N THR A 152 13.91 -17.90 -8.53
CA THR A 152 12.82 -18.89 -8.38
C THR A 152 11.48 -18.21 -8.10
N ILE A 153 11.46 -17.22 -7.22
CA ILE A 153 10.27 -16.42 -6.92
C ILE A 153 9.76 -15.70 -8.18
N ILE A 154 10.66 -15.07 -8.96
CA ILE A 154 10.32 -14.42 -10.23
C ILE A 154 9.59 -15.38 -11.17
N LYS A 155 10.12 -16.59 -11.36
CA LYS A 155 9.51 -17.61 -12.22
C LYS A 155 8.09 -17.98 -11.75
N GLN A 156 7.88 -18.08 -10.44
CA GLN A 156 6.57 -18.40 -9.86
C GLN A 156 5.60 -17.22 -9.92
N ALA A 157 6.06 -16.02 -9.58
CA ALA A 157 5.26 -14.81 -9.55
C ALA A 157 4.78 -14.40 -10.96
N LEU A 158 5.67 -14.51 -11.94
CA LEU A 158 5.39 -14.09 -13.33
C LEU A 158 4.91 -15.24 -14.24
N ALA A 159 4.61 -16.41 -13.69
CA ALA A 159 4.13 -17.57 -14.48
C ALA A 159 2.74 -17.34 -15.10
N ARG A 160 1.94 -16.45 -14.53
CA ARG A 160 0.55 -16.20 -14.92
C ARG A 160 0.40 -14.78 -15.46
N GLY A 161 0.10 -14.67 -16.74
CA GLY A 161 -0.20 -13.38 -17.38
C GLY A 161 1.04 -12.63 -17.92
N ILE A 162 0.78 -11.51 -18.56
CA ILE A 162 1.80 -10.66 -19.18
C ILE A 162 2.04 -9.45 -18.29
N THR A 163 3.12 -9.50 -17.51
CA THR A 163 3.59 -8.38 -16.68
C THR A 163 4.62 -7.58 -17.49
N THR A 164 4.35 -6.33 -17.76
CA THR A 164 5.19 -5.46 -18.58
C THR A 164 6.04 -4.48 -17.80
N THR A 165 5.65 -4.22 -16.56
CA THR A 165 6.33 -3.28 -15.66
C THR A 165 6.57 -3.94 -14.32
N ILE A 166 7.77 -3.80 -13.78
CA ILE A 166 8.18 -4.33 -12.48
C ILE A 166 8.76 -3.18 -11.65
N TYR A 167 8.35 -3.12 -10.41
CA TYR A 167 8.99 -2.28 -9.39
C TYR A 167 9.67 -3.16 -8.35
N LEU A 168 10.88 -2.76 -7.95
CA LEU A 168 11.61 -3.33 -6.83
C LEU A 168 11.65 -2.27 -5.72
N CYS A 169 11.17 -2.58 -4.55
CA CYS A 169 11.15 -1.68 -3.40
C CYS A 169 11.48 -2.43 -2.10
N GLY A 170 11.82 -1.67 -1.05
CA GLY A 170 12.24 -2.20 0.22
C GLY A 170 13.76 -2.30 0.37
N GLU A 171 14.20 -2.22 1.62
CA GLU A 171 15.64 -2.21 1.99
C GLU A 171 16.37 -3.50 1.61
N GLY A 172 15.66 -4.61 1.43
CA GLY A 172 16.22 -5.88 1.04
C GLY A 172 16.82 -5.90 -0.37
N PHE A 173 16.46 -4.92 -1.22
CA PHE A 173 17.07 -4.71 -2.52
C PHE A 173 18.29 -3.76 -2.50
N ASP A 174 18.73 -3.33 -1.34
CA ASP A 174 19.96 -2.56 -1.23
C ASP A 174 21.17 -3.44 -1.59
N GLY A 175 22.12 -2.88 -2.35
CA GLY A 175 23.31 -3.61 -2.83
C GLY A 175 23.14 -4.20 -4.24
N ASN A 176 24.06 -5.08 -4.61
CA ASN A 176 24.21 -5.63 -5.98
C ASN A 176 24.06 -7.16 -6.03
N TRP A 177 23.35 -7.75 -5.08
CA TRP A 177 23.28 -9.20 -4.91
C TRP A 177 22.40 -9.92 -5.95
N PHE A 178 21.46 -9.24 -6.63
CA PHE A 178 20.43 -9.81 -7.49
C PHE A 178 20.68 -9.65 -9.00
N SER A 179 21.93 -9.80 -9.44
CA SER A 179 22.31 -9.56 -10.84
C SER A 179 21.68 -10.53 -11.83
N GLN A 180 21.60 -11.84 -11.52
CA GLN A 180 20.96 -12.83 -12.38
C GLN A 180 19.46 -12.60 -12.44
N SER A 181 18.85 -12.30 -11.31
CA SER A 181 17.42 -11.98 -11.21
C SER A 181 17.07 -10.72 -12.00
N THR A 182 17.90 -9.67 -11.94
CA THR A 182 17.72 -8.45 -12.73
C THR A 182 17.75 -8.74 -14.22
N ASN A 183 18.70 -9.54 -14.68
CA ASN A 183 18.75 -9.93 -16.08
C ASN A 183 17.49 -10.66 -16.53
N ALA A 184 16.97 -11.58 -15.69
CA ALA A 184 15.72 -12.30 -15.98
C ALA A 184 14.49 -11.36 -15.96
N LEU A 185 14.44 -10.39 -15.07
CA LEU A 185 13.36 -9.41 -15.00
C LEU A 185 13.33 -8.48 -16.21
N CYS A 186 14.49 -8.04 -16.70
CA CYS A 186 14.60 -7.09 -17.81
C CYS A 186 14.23 -7.70 -19.18
N ILE A 187 14.06 -9.01 -19.29
CA ILE A 187 13.65 -9.62 -20.56
C ILE A 187 12.18 -9.25 -20.87
N GLY A 188 12.00 -8.34 -21.84
CA GLY A 188 10.68 -7.90 -22.32
C GLY A 188 9.88 -7.06 -21.31
N ARG A 189 10.52 -6.55 -20.26
CA ARG A 189 9.88 -5.78 -19.21
C ARG A 189 10.68 -4.52 -18.87
N ARG A 190 9.99 -3.52 -18.34
CA ARG A 190 10.61 -2.36 -17.73
C ARG A 190 10.73 -2.59 -16.23
N VAL A 191 11.92 -2.43 -15.69
CA VAL A 191 12.22 -2.64 -14.27
C VAL A 191 12.65 -1.30 -13.66
N PHE A 192 12.02 -0.93 -12.59
CA PHE A 192 12.29 0.27 -11.82
C PHE A 192 12.62 -0.08 -10.39
N MET A 193 13.49 0.71 -9.77
CA MET A 193 13.76 0.64 -8.34
C MET A 193 13.29 1.95 -7.70
N GLY A 194 12.68 1.87 -6.52
CA GLY A 194 12.25 3.06 -5.81
C GLY A 194 11.87 2.78 -4.36
N LYS A 195 12.52 3.51 -3.44
CA LYS A 195 12.28 3.37 -2.00
C LYS A 195 10.97 4.03 -1.55
N HIS A 196 10.49 5.04 -2.28
CA HIS A 196 9.30 5.81 -1.92
C HIS A 196 8.02 5.35 -2.63
N LEU A 197 8.01 4.11 -3.16
CA LEU A 197 6.92 3.65 -4.02
C LEU A 197 5.55 3.75 -3.33
N PHE A 198 5.43 3.21 -2.12
CA PHE A 198 4.16 3.21 -1.39
C PHE A 198 3.78 4.61 -0.86
N ALA A 199 4.75 5.41 -0.43
CA ALA A 199 4.49 6.82 -0.09
C ALA A 199 3.96 7.60 -1.31
N SER A 200 4.59 7.43 -2.48
CA SER A 200 4.14 8.06 -3.73
C SER A 200 2.73 7.61 -4.10
N GLY A 201 2.43 6.30 -3.99
CA GLY A 201 1.11 5.76 -4.28
C GLY A 201 0.03 6.33 -3.36
N ALA A 202 0.29 6.41 -2.07
CA ALA A 202 -0.62 7.01 -1.09
C ALA A 202 -0.82 8.51 -1.36
N ALA A 203 0.23 9.24 -1.78
CA ALA A 203 0.11 10.64 -2.18
C ALA A 203 -0.84 10.80 -3.39
N TYR A 204 -0.71 9.95 -4.41
CA TYR A 204 -1.61 9.96 -5.55
C TYR A 204 -3.06 9.66 -5.17
N LEU A 205 -3.30 8.67 -4.30
CA LEU A 205 -4.65 8.35 -3.83
C LEU A 205 -5.26 9.51 -3.04
N CYS A 206 -4.50 10.12 -2.14
CA CYS A 206 -4.97 11.22 -1.32
C CYS A 206 -5.31 12.45 -2.20
N ALA A 207 -4.50 12.73 -3.23
CA ALA A 207 -4.77 13.79 -4.19
C ALA A 207 -6.04 13.53 -5.03
N ASN A 208 -6.26 12.29 -5.44
CA ASN A 208 -7.37 11.93 -6.33
C ASN A 208 -8.68 11.62 -5.61
N ARG A 209 -8.68 11.36 -4.29
CA ARG A 209 -9.93 11.28 -3.50
C ARG A 209 -10.74 12.60 -3.52
N GLN A 210 -10.14 13.70 -3.95
CA GLN A 210 -10.81 14.98 -4.16
C GLN A 210 -11.39 15.14 -5.58
N GLY A 211 -11.01 14.27 -6.52
CA GLY A 211 -11.49 14.27 -7.90
C GLY A 211 -12.59 13.23 -8.12
N GLU A 212 -13.57 13.55 -8.95
CA GLU A 212 -14.78 12.76 -9.21
C GLU A 212 -14.55 11.44 -9.97
N GLN A 213 -13.33 11.08 -10.32
CA GLN A 213 -13.04 9.82 -11.00
C GLN A 213 -12.96 8.67 -10.00
N LYS A 214 -14.09 8.03 -9.74
CA LYS A 214 -14.14 6.69 -9.14
C LYS A 214 -13.58 5.69 -10.15
N VAL A 215 -12.30 5.37 -10.06
CA VAL A 215 -11.77 4.20 -10.76
C VAL A 215 -12.26 2.99 -9.98
N PRO A 216 -13.01 2.06 -10.60
CA PRO A 216 -13.40 0.83 -9.96
C PRO A 216 -12.14 -0.01 -9.74
N ALA A 217 -11.62 0.04 -8.54
CA ALA A 217 -10.43 -0.71 -8.13
C ALA A 217 -10.78 -1.60 -6.95
N THR A 218 -10.41 -2.85 -7.03
CA THR A 218 -10.65 -3.83 -5.97
C THR A 218 -9.31 -4.33 -5.45
N VAL A 219 -9.10 -4.19 -4.16
CA VAL A 219 -8.01 -4.88 -3.46
C VAL A 219 -8.53 -6.26 -3.10
N ASN A 220 -7.80 -7.31 -3.49
CA ASN A 220 -8.16 -8.68 -3.13
C ASN A 220 -8.18 -8.78 -1.60
N HIS A 221 -9.16 -9.49 -1.05
CA HIS A 221 -9.47 -9.61 0.37
C HIS A 221 -10.23 -8.45 1.01
N THR A 222 -10.63 -7.42 0.27
CA THR A 222 -11.55 -6.41 0.78
C THR A 222 -12.97 -6.63 0.26
N THR A 223 -13.95 -6.21 1.05
CA THR A 223 -15.35 -6.25 0.65
C THR A 223 -15.64 -5.16 -0.37
N ILE A 224 -16.32 -5.52 -1.45
CA ILE A 224 -16.74 -4.57 -2.51
C ILE A 224 -18.11 -3.96 -2.25
N SER A 225 -18.79 -4.40 -1.18
CA SER A 225 -20.14 -3.97 -0.83
C SER A 225 -20.32 -3.94 0.67
N GLN A 226 -21.14 -3.02 1.13
CA GLN A 226 -21.59 -2.97 2.51
C GLN A 226 -22.72 -3.98 2.72
N ILE A 227 -22.61 -4.83 3.74
CA ILE A 227 -23.65 -5.79 4.15
C ILE A 227 -24.08 -5.43 5.57
N GLY A 228 -25.39 -5.38 5.81
CA GLY A 228 -25.91 -5.07 7.13
C GLY A 228 -27.37 -5.48 7.27
N LEU A 229 -27.92 -5.20 8.44
CA LEU A 229 -29.32 -5.44 8.79
C LEU A 229 -30.04 -4.10 8.95
N VAL A 230 -31.30 -4.05 8.53
CA VAL A 230 -32.20 -2.98 8.93
C VAL A 230 -32.78 -3.38 10.29
N VAL A 231 -32.48 -2.61 11.32
CA VAL A 231 -32.97 -2.83 12.67
C VAL A 231 -33.97 -1.73 13.05
N HIS A 232 -35.04 -2.13 13.68
CA HIS A 232 -36.04 -1.18 14.20
C HIS A 232 -35.63 -0.78 15.63
N HIS A 233 -35.20 0.47 15.81
CA HIS A 233 -34.73 0.98 17.11
C HIS A 233 -35.42 2.32 17.42
N HIS A 234 -36.05 2.42 18.59
CA HIS A 234 -36.80 3.61 19.02
C HIS A 234 -37.81 4.15 17.99
N GLY A 235 -38.53 3.25 17.31
CA GLY A 235 -39.56 3.66 16.34
C GLY A 235 -39.05 4.11 14.99
N ARG A 236 -37.77 3.86 14.67
CA ARG A 236 -37.12 4.18 13.39
C ARG A 236 -36.34 2.99 12.86
N ASP A 237 -36.41 2.81 11.56
CA ASP A 237 -35.55 1.82 10.88
C ASP A 237 -34.18 2.43 10.69
N MET A 238 -33.16 1.72 11.16
CA MET A 238 -31.76 2.09 11.01
C MET A 238 -31.00 0.96 10.34
N PHE A 239 -30.16 1.29 9.35
CA PHE A 239 -29.23 0.33 8.78
C PHE A 239 -28.04 0.16 9.71
N CYS A 240 -27.86 -1.08 10.21
CA CYS A 240 -26.72 -1.47 11.03
C CYS A 240 -25.74 -2.25 10.16
N PRO A 241 -24.58 -1.67 9.75
CA PRO A 241 -23.63 -2.36 8.93
C PRO A 241 -22.88 -3.43 9.74
N LEU A 242 -22.88 -4.65 9.21
CA LEU A 242 -22.11 -5.79 9.75
C LEU A 242 -20.75 -5.89 9.07
N ILE A 243 -20.73 -5.60 7.78
CA ILE A 243 -19.54 -5.60 6.94
C ILE A 243 -19.49 -4.26 6.22
N MET A 244 -18.42 -3.51 6.40
CA MET A 244 -18.20 -2.24 5.74
C MET A 244 -17.51 -2.45 4.41
N GLU A 245 -17.89 -1.69 3.39
CA GLU A 245 -17.16 -1.65 2.10
C GLU A 245 -15.69 -1.26 2.32
N GLY A 246 -14.78 -1.94 1.62
CA GLY A 246 -13.34 -1.69 1.68
C GLY A 246 -12.64 -2.27 2.92
N LYS A 247 -13.34 -2.99 3.79
CA LYS A 247 -12.72 -3.68 4.94
C LYS A 247 -12.22 -5.07 4.54
N PRO A 248 -11.12 -5.57 5.15
CA PRO A 248 -10.70 -6.96 4.98
C PRO A 248 -11.84 -7.90 5.39
N TRP A 249 -12.15 -8.86 4.53
CA TRP A 249 -13.25 -9.80 4.80
C TRP A 249 -13.03 -10.64 6.07
N GLU A 250 -11.78 -10.82 6.48
CA GLU A 250 -11.39 -11.52 7.70
C GLU A 250 -11.82 -10.76 8.97
N GLU A 251 -11.82 -9.43 8.93
CA GLU A 251 -12.32 -8.57 10.01
C GLU A 251 -13.85 -8.56 10.09
N SER A 252 -14.50 -9.10 9.07
CA SER A 252 -15.97 -9.16 8.97
C SER A 252 -16.58 -10.39 9.63
N ARG A 253 -15.78 -11.26 10.23
CA ARG A 253 -16.23 -12.42 11.01
C ARG A 253 -16.52 -11.98 12.44
N GLY A 254 -17.59 -11.23 12.63
CA GLY A 254 -18.11 -10.88 13.95
C GLY A 254 -19.37 -11.71 14.26
N GLU A 255 -19.42 -12.33 15.42
CA GLU A 255 -20.67 -12.78 16.02
C GLU A 255 -21.36 -11.52 16.60
N MET A 256 -22.61 -11.30 16.23
CA MET A 256 -23.43 -10.29 16.86
C MET A 256 -24.39 -11.01 17.80
N GLU A 257 -24.25 -10.83 19.11
CA GLU A 257 -25.32 -11.15 20.06
C GLU A 257 -26.42 -10.10 19.92
N ILE A 258 -27.63 -10.59 19.61
CA ILE A 258 -28.85 -9.77 19.49
C ILE A 258 -29.57 -9.80 20.81
#